data_7173681b54d056e09e697bfec74707de
#
_entry.id   7173681b54d056e09e697bfec74707de
#
_cell.length_a   1.000
_cell.length_b   1.000
_cell.length_c   1.000
_cell.angle_alpha   90.00
_cell.angle_beta   90.00
_cell.angle_gamma   90.00
#
_symmetry.space_group_name_H-M   'P 1'
#
loop_
_entity.id
_entity.type
_entity.pdbx_description
1 polymer ?
#
loop_
_entity_poly.entity_id
_entity_poly.type
_entity_poly.pdbx_seq_one_letter_code
_entity_poly.pdbx_strand_id
1 'polypeptide(L)'
;MCSGGFAKCLGISLIPLAILCVFCNILLFFPGGMIVSDNAHITPEVWYFGGILGSGVLMIFPALVFLGLKNNDCCGCCGNESCGKRFAMFTSIIFAALGVLGAGYSFIVSAVAVHNGPTCLFYNETWTNPFNDGSVYQKCFLFHCLFHPVDYLYNHTLWDSCKEPVGIVTWHLTLFSMLLVMSLIQAVLCAIQVINGLIGAICGDCCGCCGSTDGAV
;
A
#
# COMPACT_ATOMS: atom_id res chain seq x y z
N MET A 1 3.52 -9.97 -23.75
CA MET A 1 3.84 -9.26 -22.50
C MET A 1 3.83 -10.18 -21.25
N CYS A 2 3.55 -11.46 -21.38
CA CYS A 2 3.58 -12.43 -20.27
C CYS A 2 5.04 -12.91 -20.01
N SER A 3 5.92 -11.99 -19.63
CA SER A 3 7.33 -12.27 -19.48
C SER A 3 7.71 -12.18 -17.99
N GLY A 4 8.47 -13.16 -17.50
CA GLY A 4 9.09 -13.09 -16.16
C GLY A 4 9.92 -11.83 -15.92
N GLY A 5 10.38 -11.20 -17.01
CA GLY A 5 11.05 -9.90 -16.97
C GLY A 5 10.13 -8.75 -16.52
N PHE A 6 8.86 -8.75 -16.94
CA PHE A 6 7.88 -7.77 -16.50
C PHE A 6 7.53 -7.92 -15.03
N ALA A 7 7.28 -9.15 -14.56
CA ALA A 7 7.05 -9.42 -13.14
C ALA A 7 8.24 -8.98 -12.27
N LYS A 8 9.47 -9.20 -12.75
CA LYS A 8 10.68 -8.73 -12.07
C LYS A 8 10.70 -7.20 -11.93
N CYS A 9 10.33 -6.47 -12.97
CA CYS A 9 10.24 -5.01 -12.92
C CYS A 9 9.24 -4.55 -11.84
N LEU A 10 8.07 -5.19 -11.78
CA LEU A 10 7.07 -4.93 -10.72
C LEU A 10 7.65 -5.20 -9.32
N GLY A 11 8.33 -6.34 -9.13
CA GLY A 11 8.96 -6.68 -7.85
C GLY A 11 10.01 -5.66 -7.41
N ILE A 12 10.88 -5.20 -8.34
CA ILE A 12 11.88 -4.16 -8.05
C ILE A 12 11.20 -2.85 -7.63
N SER A 13 10.08 -2.49 -8.23
CA SER A 13 9.35 -1.26 -7.90
C SER A 13 8.62 -1.34 -6.55
N LEU A 14 8.16 -2.53 -6.14
CA LEU A 14 7.45 -2.73 -4.88
C LEU A 14 8.35 -2.60 -3.64
N ILE A 15 9.61 -3.02 -3.73
CA ILE A 15 10.53 -2.99 -2.58
C ILE A 15 10.74 -1.57 -2.02
N PRO A 16 11.16 -0.56 -2.82
CA PRO A 16 11.36 0.77 -2.29
C PRO A 16 10.05 1.39 -1.77
N LEU A 17 8.91 1.11 -2.42
CA LEU A 17 7.61 1.57 -1.94
C LEU A 17 7.26 0.96 -0.57
N ALA A 18 7.52 -0.34 -0.36
CA ALA A 18 7.30 -1.00 0.91
C ALA A 18 8.18 -0.39 2.03
N ILE A 19 9.45 -0.14 1.75
CA ILE A 19 10.37 0.49 2.70
C ILE A 19 9.90 1.89 3.08
N LEU A 20 9.49 2.71 2.09
CA LEU A 20 8.97 4.05 2.33
C LEU A 20 7.68 4.03 3.15
N CYS A 21 6.76 3.07 2.90
CA CYS A 21 5.54 2.92 3.69
C CYS A 21 5.85 2.60 5.16
N VAL A 22 6.80 1.69 5.43
CA VAL A 22 7.25 1.39 6.79
C VAL A 22 7.82 2.63 7.45
N PHE A 23 8.69 3.35 6.74
CA PHE A 23 9.32 4.56 7.25
C PHE A 23 8.30 5.66 7.58
N CYS A 24 7.36 5.95 6.66
CA CYS A 24 6.29 6.93 6.91
C CYS A 24 5.43 6.54 8.12
N ASN A 25 5.10 5.25 8.27
CA ASN A 25 4.31 4.81 9.41
C ASN A 25 5.08 4.91 10.74
N ILE A 26 6.40 4.64 10.73
CA ILE A 26 7.25 4.85 11.91
C ILE A 26 7.28 6.34 12.29
N LEU A 27 7.42 7.23 11.30
CA LEU A 27 7.42 8.68 11.56
C LEU A 27 6.11 9.18 12.17
N LEU A 28 4.98 8.53 11.90
CA LEU A 28 3.69 8.87 12.49
C LEU A 28 3.62 8.62 14.01
N PHE A 29 4.50 7.76 14.57
CA PHE A 29 4.64 7.59 16.02
C PHE A 29 5.35 8.77 16.70
N PHE A 30 5.89 9.70 15.91
CA PHE A 30 6.56 10.91 16.41
C PHE A 30 5.78 12.16 15.94
N PRO A 31 4.66 12.52 16.60
CA PRO A 31 3.84 13.66 16.19
C PRO A 31 4.64 14.96 16.16
N GLY A 32 4.68 15.62 14.99
CA GLY A 32 5.51 16.80 14.81
C GLY A 32 7.03 16.58 14.95
N GLY A 33 7.50 15.31 14.90
CA GLY A 33 8.91 14.94 15.10
C GLY A 33 9.35 14.89 16.57
N MET A 34 8.41 14.91 17.52
CA MET A 34 8.70 14.88 18.95
C MET A 34 8.38 13.52 19.57
N ILE A 35 9.13 13.14 20.61
CA ILE A 35 8.83 11.96 21.41
C ILE A 35 7.73 12.33 22.41
N VAL A 36 6.60 11.63 22.32
CA VAL A 36 5.44 11.85 23.19
C VAL A 36 5.48 10.90 24.38
N SER A 37 5.26 11.43 25.58
CA SER A 37 5.28 10.65 26.83
C SER A 37 4.03 9.82 27.04
N ASP A 38 2.90 10.21 26.43
CA ASP A 38 1.61 9.56 26.58
C ASP A 38 1.07 9.08 25.22
N ASN A 39 0.73 7.79 25.16
CA ASN A 39 0.18 7.17 23.95
C ASN A 39 -1.18 7.76 23.54
N ALA A 40 -1.89 8.41 24.45
CA ALA A 40 -3.16 9.09 24.16
C ALA A 40 -3.00 10.29 23.20
N HIS A 41 -1.77 10.80 23.06
CA HIS A 41 -1.46 11.91 22.16
C HIS A 41 -1.18 11.47 20.71
N ILE A 42 -1.08 10.16 20.47
CA ILE A 42 -0.89 9.60 19.14
C ILE A 42 -2.26 9.36 18.50
N THR A 43 -2.42 9.75 17.25
CA THR A 43 -3.65 9.52 16.50
C THR A 43 -3.99 8.02 16.46
N PRO A 44 -5.23 7.59 16.77
CA PRO A 44 -5.60 6.18 16.88
C PRO A 44 -5.31 5.34 15.64
N GLU A 45 -5.41 5.93 14.45
CA GLU A 45 -5.20 5.27 13.16
C GLU A 45 -3.75 4.80 12.96
N VAL A 46 -2.79 5.40 13.66
CA VAL A 46 -1.36 4.98 13.61
C VAL A 46 -1.20 3.57 14.18
N TRP A 47 -1.98 3.21 15.20
CA TRP A 47 -1.95 1.90 15.86
C TRP A 47 -2.47 0.75 14.99
N TYR A 48 -3.15 1.04 13.89
CA TYR A 48 -3.55 0.00 12.93
C TYR A 48 -2.37 -0.49 12.07
N PHE A 49 -1.19 0.13 12.18
CA PHE A 49 0.02 -0.28 11.47
C PHE A 49 -0.17 -0.48 9.96
N GLY A 50 -1.06 0.29 9.34
CA GLY A 50 -1.42 0.14 7.92
C GLY A 50 -0.19 0.17 7.00
N GLY A 51 0.70 1.15 7.20
CA GLY A 51 1.93 1.27 6.43
C GLY A 51 2.98 0.21 6.74
N ILE A 52 3.07 -0.27 7.99
CA ILE A 52 4.02 -1.33 8.38
C ILE A 52 3.53 -2.70 7.92
N LEU A 53 2.33 -3.10 8.34
CA LEU A 53 1.80 -4.44 8.06
C LEU A 53 1.28 -4.54 6.62
N GLY A 54 0.38 -3.64 6.20
CA GLY A 54 -0.31 -3.72 4.92
C GLY A 54 0.61 -3.46 3.73
N SER A 55 1.12 -2.25 3.61
CA SER A 55 1.96 -1.82 2.49
C SER A 55 3.45 -2.08 2.68
N GLY A 56 3.88 -2.47 3.89
CA GLY A 56 5.26 -2.80 4.21
C GLY A 56 5.51 -4.30 4.17
N VAL A 57 5.36 -4.97 5.31
CA VAL A 57 5.75 -6.39 5.50
C VAL A 57 5.01 -7.32 4.55
N LEU A 58 3.67 -7.19 4.43
CA LEU A 58 2.90 -8.03 3.52
C LEU A 58 3.29 -7.83 2.06
N MET A 59 3.79 -6.65 1.68
CA MET A 59 4.22 -6.35 0.32
C MET A 59 5.57 -6.95 -0.05
N ILE A 60 6.42 -7.30 0.93
CA ILE A 60 7.71 -7.94 0.67
C ILE A 60 7.51 -9.32 0.03
N PHE A 61 6.50 -10.08 0.46
CA PHE A 61 6.25 -11.42 -0.07
C PHE A 61 5.95 -11.43 -1.58
N PRO A 62 4.96 -10.69 -2.11
CA PRO A 62 4.75 -10.61 -3.55
C PRO A 62 5.97 -10.06 -4.29
N ALA A 63 6.67 -9.06 -3.73
CA ALA A 63 7.86 -8.51 -4.35
C ALA A 63 8.96 -9.57 -4.55
N LEU A 64 9.25 -10.40 -3.54
CA LEU A 64 10.21 -11.49 -3.62
C LEU A 64 9.77 -12.58 -4.62
N VAL A 65 8.48 -12.95 -4.62
CA VAL A 65 7.93 -13.92 -5.58
C VAL A 65 8.07 -13.40 -7.01
N PHE A 66 7.76 -12.12 -7.26
CA PHE A 66 7.89 -11.52 -8.59
C PHE A 66 9.35 -11.46 -9.06
N LEU A 67 10.29 -11.23 -8.16
CA LEU A 67 11.73 -11.30 -8.45
C LEU A 67 12.18 -12.72 -8.81
N GLY A 68 11.63 -13.73 -8.12
CA GLY A 68 11.94 -15.15 -8.33
C GLY A 68 11.41 -15.72 -9.65
N LEU A 69 10.37 -15.10 -10.25
CA LEU A 69 9.76 -15.57 -11.50
C LEU A 69 10.72 -15.61 -12.71
N LYS A 70 11.82 -14.86 -12.67
CA LYS A 70 12.83 -14.87 -13.73
C LYS A 70 13.69 -16.14 -13.70
N ASN A 71 13.97 -16.67 -12.52
CA ASN A 71 14.78 -17.86 -12.35
C ASN A 71 13.86 -19.09 -12.39
N ASN A 72 13.57 -19.59 -13.59
CA ASN A 72 12.69 -20.74 -13.84
C ASN A 72 13.19 -22.06 -13.21
N ASP A 73 14.31 -22.03 -12.48
CA ASP A 73 14.96 -23.20 -11.91
C ASP A 73 14.45 -23.58 -10.51
N CYS A 74 13.49 -22.81 -9.95
CA CYS A 74 13.06 -23.00 -8.56
C CYS A 74 12.17 -24.21 -8.26
N CYS A 75 11.74 -24.99 -9.25
CA CYS A 75 10.97 -26.23 -9.02
C CYS A 75 11.49 -27.40 -9.83
N GLY A 76 12.70 -27.86 -9.50
CA GLY A 76 13.23 -29.15 -9.98
C GLY A 76 12.45 -30.40 -9.55
N CYS A 77 11.30 -30.24 -8.87
CA CYS A 77 10.45 -31.35 -8.43
C CYS A 77 9.46 -31.86 -9.48
N CYS A 78 9.18 -31.09 -10.53
CA CYS A 78 8.34 -31.52 -11.64
C CYS A 78 9.19 -31.56 -12.91
N GLY A 79 9.57 -32.74 -13.36
CA GLY A 79 10.44 -32.97 -14.51
C GLY A 79 9.91 -32.51 -15.88
N ASN A 80 9.03 -31.51 -15.91
CA ASN A 80 8.46 -30.92 -17.10
C ASN A 80 8.51 -29.39 -16.97
N GLU A 81 9.33 -28.72 -17.76
CA GLU A 81 9.53 -27.25 -17.74
C GLU A 81 8.22 -26.46 -17.84
N SER A 82 7.27 -26.95 -18.61
CA SER A 82 5.96 -26.32 -18.78
C SER A 82 5.12 -26.33 -17.49
N CYS A 83 5.19 -27.39 -16.68
CA CYS A 83 4.46 -27.51 -15.43
C CYS A 83 5.03 -26.56 -14.35
N GLY A 84 6.36 -26.46 -14.28
CA GLY A 84 7.04 -25.54 -13.33
C GLY A 84 6.71 -24.08 -13.59
N LYS A 85 6.67 -23.68 -14.86
CA LYS A 85 6.31 -22.30 -15.26
C LYS A 85 4.85 -21.97 -14.88
N ARG A 86 3.90 -22.86 -15.12
CA ARG A 86 2.49 -22.66 -14.76
C ARG A 86 2.30 -22.57 -13.25
N PHE A 87 2.97 -23.44 -12.50
CA PHE A 87 2.93 -23.39 -11.03
C PHE A 87 3.51 -22.09 -10.47
N ALA A 88 4.63 -21.63 -11.01
CA ALA A 88 5.23 -20.34 -10.61
C ALA A 88 4.30 -19.16 -10.92
N MET A 89 3.62 -19.14 -12.08
CA MET A 89 2.64 -18.12 -12.42
C MET A 89 1.42 -18.17 -11.49
N PHE A 90 0.90 -19.37 -11.18
CA PHE A 90 -0.21 -19.52 -10.24
C PHE A 90 0.17 -19.04 -8.83
N THR A 91 1.35 -19.39 -8.35
CA THR A 91 1.89 -18.88 -7.06
C THR A 91 1.95 -17.37 -7.06
N SER A 92 2.41 -16.75 -8.16
CA SER A 92 2.48 -15.29 -8.26
C SER A 92 1.11 -14.61 -8.17
N ILE A 93 0.04 -15.25 -8.67
CA ILE A 93 -1.34 -14.74 -8.55
C ILE A 93 -1.76 -14.69 -7.08
N ILE A 94 -1.50 -15.76 -6.32
CA ILE A 94 -1.86 -15.83 -4.90
C ILE A 94 -1.16 -14.71 -4.12
N PHE A 95 0.15 -14.57 -4.31
CA PHE A 95 0.92 -13.53 -3.62
C PHE A 95 0.57 -12.12 -4.09
N ALA A 96 0.25 -11.94 -5.37
CA ALA A 96 -0.25 -10.66 -5.88
C ALA A 96 -1.61 -10.30 -5.26
N ALA A 97 -2.52 -11.26 -5.10
CA ALA A 97 -3.79 -11.05 -4.42
C ALA A 97 -3.60 -10.66 -2.94
N LEU A 98 -2.68 -11.32 -2.23
CA LEU A 98 -2.30 -10.92 -0.87
C LEU A 98 -1.73 -9.50 -0.83
N GLY A 99 -0.93 -9.11 -1.82
CA GLY A 99 -0.42 -7.75 -1.98
C GLY A 99 -1.54 -6.73 -2.18
N VAL A 100 -2.55 -7.04 -3.01
CA VAL A 100 -3.74 -6.18 -3.19
C VAL A 100 -4.49 -6.00 -1.87
N LEU A 101 -4.68 -7.07 -1.10
CA LEU A 101 -5.35 -7.01 0.20
C LEU A 101 -4.56 -6.16 1.21
N GLY A 102 -3.24 -6.36 1.30
CA GLY A 102 -2.38 -5.58 2.17
C GLY A 102 -2.34 -4.10 1.82
N ALA A 103 -2.15 -3.78 0.54
CA ALA A 103 -2.18 -2.40 0.06
C ALA A 103 -3.57 -1.77 0.23
N GLY A 104 -4.65 -2.51 -0.03
CA GLY A 104 -6.02 -2.06 0.19
C GLY A 104 -6.30 -1.74 1.66
N TYR A 105 -5.82 -2.57 2.58
CA TYR A 105 -5.90 -2.29 4.01
C TYR A 105 -5.19 -0.98 4.38
N SER A 106 -3.94 -0.81 3.95
CA SER A 106 -3.17 0.41 4.19
C SER A 106 -3.86 1.65 3.59
N PHE A 107 -4.40 1.52 2.38
CA PHE A 107 -5.14 2.59 1.71
C PHE A 107 -6.37 3.03 2.52
N ILE A 108 -7.17 2.08 3.01
CA ILE A 108 -8.37 2.37 3.81
C ILE A 108 -7.97 3.06 5.13
N VAL A 109 -6.99 2.52 5.85
CA VAL A 109 -6.51 3.11 7.10
C VAL A 109 -6.03 4.55 6.88
N SER A 110 -5.25 4.78 5.82
CA SER A 110 -4.73 6.11 5.49
C SER A 110 -5.85 7.08 5.08
N ALA A 111 -6.85 6.62 4.33
CA ALA A 111 -8.00 7.43 3.93
C ALA A 111 -8.84 7.85 5.16
N VAL A 112 -9.09 6.91 6.07
CA VAL A 112 -9.80 7.20 7.34
C VAL A 112 -9.00 8.19 8.19
N ALA A 113 -7.68 8.01 8.29
CA ALA A 113 -6.82 8.91 9.04
C ALA A 113 -6.83 10.34 8.47
N VAL A 114 -6.74 10.48 7.15
CA VAL A 114 -6.84 11.80 6.47
C VAL A 114 -8.24 12.41 6.71
N HIS A 115 -9.29 11.59 6.73
CA HIS A 115 -10.64 12.09 6.97
C HIS A 115 -10.84 12.57 8.41
N ASN A 116 -10.38 11.80 9.39
CA ASN A 116 -10.56 12.10 10.82
C ASN A 116 -9.65 13.24 11.30
N GLY A 117 -8.48 13.43 10.68
CA GLY A 117 -7.49 14.40 11.11
C GLY A 117 -6.68 13.95 12.34
N PRO A 118 -5.71 14.77 12.78
CA PRO A 118 -4.81 14.45 13.88
C PRO A 118 -5.46 14.67 15.26
N THR A 119 -4.93 13.96 16.24
CA THR A 119 -5.13 14.28 17.66
C THR A 119 -4.19 15.42 18.05
N CYS A 120 -4.71 16.46 18.68
CA CYS A 120 -3.94 17.62 19.12
C CYS A 120 -4.49 18.27 20.38
N LEU A 121 -3.68 19.16 20.99
CA LEU A 121 -4.13 20.00 22.10
C LEU A 121 -5.00 21.15 21.55
N PHE A 122 -6.28 21.10 21.87
CA PHE A 122 -7.26 22.11 21.45
C PHE A 122 -7.29 23.31 22.40
N TYR A 123 -8.01 24.37 22.05
CA TYR A 123 -8.10 25.62 22.82
C TYR A 123 -8.44 25.45 24.32
N ASN A 124 -9.16 24.40 24.68
CA ASN A 124 -9.56 24.11 26.07
C ASN A 124 -8.51 23.31 26.86
N GLU A 125 -7.26 23.23 26.38
CA GLU A 125 -6.18 22.44 26.99
C GLU A 125 -6.50 20.97 27.15
N THR A 126 -7.38 20.45 26.30
CA THR A 126 -7.73 19.04 26.22
C THR A 126 -7.19 18.42 24.94
N TRP A 127 -6.59 17.24 25.06
CA TRP A 127 -6.20 16.43 23.91
C TRP A 127 -7.44 15.82 23.28
N THR A 128 -7.71 16.19 22.06
CA THR A 128 -8.87 15.71 21.31
C THR A 128 -8.58 15.68 19.81
N ASN A 129 -9.49 15.09 19.07
CA ASN A 129 -9.49 15.15 17.61
C ASN A 129 -10.57 16.16 17.17
N PRO A 130 -10.22 17.44 16.95
CA PRO A 130 -11.21 18.50 16.70
C PRO A 130 -11.89 18.39 15.33
N PHE A 131 -11.35 17.56 14.42
CA PHE A 131 -11.87 17.40 13.06
C PHE A 131 -12.79 16.18 12.92
N ASN A 132 -12.90 15.35 13.96
CA ASN A 132 -13.72 14.15 13.95
C ASN A 132 -15.08 14.41 14.61
N ASP A 133 -16.12 14.58 13.78
CA ASP A 133 -17.50 14.83 14.25
C ASP A 133 -18.18 13.61 14.89
N GLY A 134 -17.45 12.49 15.10
CA GLY A 134 -18.01 11.26 15.67
C GLY A 134 -18.99 10.52 14.77
N SER A 135 -19.45 11.13 13.67
CA SER A 135 -20.43 10.55 12.75
C SER A 135 -19.83 9.58 11.73
N VAL A 136 -18.50 9.58 11.60
CA VAL A 136 -17.78 8.94 10.50
C VAL A 136 -17.66 7.44 10.68
N TYR A 137 -17.48 6.94 11.91
CA TYR A 137 -17.38 5.49 12.16
C TYR A 137 -18.64 4.72 11.73
N GLN A 138 -19.79 5.40 11.66
CA GLN A 138 -21.05 4.78 11.30
C GLN A 138 -21.39 4.86 9.82
N LYS A 139 -20.71 5.73 9.04
CA LYS A 139 -21.03 5.99 7.63
C LYS A 139 -19.89 5.70 6.64
N CYS A 140 -18.70 5.39 7.13
CA CYS A 140 -17.53 5.20 6.28
C CYS A 140 -17.49 3.79 5.66
N PHE A 141 -18.40 3.52 4.74
CA PHE A 141 -18.27 2.36 3.86
C PHE A 141 -17.44 2.78 2.64
N LEU A 142 -16.33 2.17 2.45
CA LEU A 142 -15.18 2.26 1.52
C LEU A 142 -15.13 3.42 0.50
N PHE A 143 -16.24 3.78 -0.13
CA PHE A 143 -16.29 4.83 -1.17
C PHE A 143 -16.75 6.20 -0.65
N HIS A 144 -17.51 6.23 0.44
CA HIS A 144 -18.11 7.49 0.91
C HIS A 144 -17.08 8.42 1.57
N CYS A 145 -16.08 7.87 2.27
CA CYS A 145 -15.02 8.67 2.89
C CYS A 145 -14.10 9.36 1.89
N LEU A 146 -13.91 8.77 0.70
CA LEU A 146 -13.02 9.34 -0.31
C LEU A 146 -13.61 10.57 -1.00
N PHE A 147 -14.95 10.70 -1.03
CA PHE A 147 -15.64 11.71 -1.84
C PHE A 147 -16.38 12.76 -1.03
N HIS A 148 -16.41 12.65 0.31
CA HIS A 148 -17.02 13.68 1.13
C HIS A 148 -16.00 14.78 1.44
N PRO A 149 -16.28 16.05 1.08
CA PRO A 149 -15.35 17.14 1.38
C PRO A 149 -15.24 17.31 2.91
N VAL A 150 -14.04 17.31 3.41
CA VAL A 150 -13.74 17.55 4.82
C VAL A 150 -13.26 18.98 4.93
N ASP A 151 -13.97 19.79 5.71
CA ASP A 151 -13.79 21.25 5.76
C ASP A 151 -12.34 21.66 6.10
N TYR A 152 -11.66 20.92 7.00
CA TYR A 152 -10.31 21.27 7.41
C TYR A 152 -9.26 21.07 6.31
N LEU A 153 -9.52 20.24 5.29
CA LEU A 153 -8.61 20.05 4.16
C LEU A 153 -8.56 21.28 3.25
N TYR A 154 -9.65 22.03 3.17
CA TYR A 154 -9.79 23.21 2.32
C TYR A 154 -9.61 24.52 3.10
N ASN A 155 -9.87 24.50 4.42
CA ASN A 155 -9.81 25.67 5.28
C ASN A 155 -8.63 25.60 6.24
N HIS A 156 -7.51 26.16 5.82
CA HIS A 156 -6.26 26.15 6.59
C HIS A 156 -6.37 26.97 7.90
N THR A 157 -7.35 27.87 8.05
CA THR A 157 -7.54 28.62 9.31
C THR A 157 -7.95 27.70 10.46
N LEU A 158 -8.53 26.53 10.17
CA LEU A 158 -8.88 25.53 11.19
C LEU A 158 -7.63 24.84 11.78
N TRP A 159 -6.49 24.88 11.06
CA TRP A 159 -5.25 24.24 11.51
C TRP A 159 -4.65 24.96 12.75
N ASP A 160 -4.90 26.26 12.88
CA ASP A 160 -4.46 27.07 14.03
C ASP A 160 -5.18 26.69 15.33
N SER A 161 -6.26 25.90 15.24
CA SER A 161 -6.97 25.38 16.41
C SER A 161 -6.17 24.32 17.19
N CYS A 162 -5.21 23.66 16.52
CA CYS A 162 -4.27 22.72 17.11
C CYS A 162 -3.02 23.48 17.61
N LYS A 163 -2.90 23.66 18.93
CA LYS A 163 -1.76 24.37 19.53
C LYS A 163 -0.50 23.53 19.63
N GLU A 164 -0.64 22.28 20.05
CA GLU A 164 0.45 21.33 20.26
C GLU A 164 0.11 19.93 19.70
N PRO A 165 1.08 19.25 19.09
CA PRO A 165 2.39 19.73 18.63
C PRO A 165 2.28 20.73 17.47
N VAL A 166 3.22 21.69 17.40
CA VAL A 166 3.23 22.69 16.31
C VAL A 166 3.36 22.00 14.96
N GLY A 167 2.46 22.31 14.01
CA GLY A 167 2.47 21.74 12.66
C GLY A 167 1.97 20.30 12.56
N ILE A 168 1.29 19.79 13.60
CA ILE A 168 0.80 18.40 13.61
C ILE A 168 -0.14 18.10 12.44
N VAL A 169 -1.00 19.04 12.04
CA VAL A 169 -1.94 18.86 10.94
C VAL A 169 -1.19 18.60 9.62
N THR A 170 -0.18 19.45 9.32
CA THR A 170 0.65 19.27 8.14
C THR A 170 1.42 17.96 8.18
N TRP A 171 2.01 17.60 9.33
CA TRP A 171 2.74 16.36 9.53
C TRP A 171 1.86 15.13 9.26
N HIS A 172 0.69 15.09 9.89
CA HIS A 172 -0.30 14.03 9.76
C HIS A 172 -0.78 13.88 8.30
N LEU A 173 -1.24 14.99 7.69
CA LEU A 173 -1.73 14.99 6.32
C LEU A 173 -0.65 14.55 5.33
N THR A 174 0.58 15.05 5.46
CA THR A 174 1.66 14.71 4.55
C THR A 174 1.96 13.21 4.61
N LEU A 175 2.18 12.64 5.79
CA LEU A 175 2.55 11.23 5.94
C LEU A 175 1.42 10.28 5.53
N PHE A 176 0.17 10.55 5.95
CA PHE A 176 -0.95 9.70 5.54
C PHE A 176 -1.30 9.86 4.06
N SER A 177 -1.16 11.05 3.47
CA SER A 177 -1.32 11.21 2.02
C SER A 177 -0.25 10.47 1.23
N MET A 178 1.00 10.47 1.70
CA MET A 178 2.06 9.65 1.10
C MET A 178 1.76 8.16 1.20
N LEU A 179 1.32 7.67 2.36
CA LEU A 179 0.90 6.27 2.54
C LEU A 179 -0.27 5.91 1.62
N LEU A 180 -1.26 6.79 1.48
CA LEU A 180 -2.42 6.60 0.62
C LEU A 180 -2.03 6.47 -0.85
N VAL A 181 -1.17 7.36 -1.36
CA VAL A 181 -0.70 7.32 -2.75
C VAL A 181 0.17 6.08 -2.99
N MET A 182 1.12 5.78 -2.09
CA MET A 182 2.00 4.63 -2.24
C MET A 182 1.23 3.30 -2.18
N SER A 183 0.26 3.17 -1.27
CA SER A 183 -0.57 1.96 -1.19
C SER A 183 -1.46 1.79 -2.42
N LEU A 184 -1.99 2.88 -2.99
CA LEU A 184 -2.72 2.82 -4.26
C LEU A 184 -1.84 2.30 -5.40
N ILE A 185 -0.62 2.85 -5.54
CA ILE A 185 0.33 2.40 -6.55
C ILE A 185 0.64 0.91 -6.37
N GLN A 186 0.92 0.45 -5.15
CA GLN A 186 1.18 -0.95 -4.85
C GLN A 186 0.00 -1.85 -5.20
N ALA A 187 -1.24 -1.44 -4.87
CA ALA A 187 -2.45 -2.18 -5.22
C ALA A 187 -2.59 -2.34 -6.74
N VAL A 188 -2.36 -1.27 -7.50
CA VAL A 188 -2.41 -1.29 -8.97
C VAL A 188 -1.32 -2.21 -9.54
N LEU A 189 -0.08 -2.13 -9.07
CA LEU A 189 1.02 -2.99 -9.53
C LEU A 189 0.73 -4.47 -9.27
N CYS A 190 0.19 -4.80 -8.09
CA CYS A 190 -0.21 -6.16 -7.75
C CYS A 190 -1.41 -6.63 -8.58
N ALA A 191 -2.41 -5.78 -8.83
CA ALA A 191 -3.55 -6.08 -9.69
C ALA A 191 -3.11 -6.37 -11.14
N ILE A 192 -2.19 -5.59 -11.68
CA ILE A 192 -1.59 -5.84 -13.00
C ILE A 192 -0.89 -7.21 -13.02
N GLN A 193 -0.18 -7.59 -11.95
CA GLN A 193 0.47 -8.90 -11.87
C GLN A 193 -0.55 -10.05 -11.76
N VAL A 194 -1.69 -9.86 -11.08
CA VAL A 194 -2.79 -10.84 -11.09
C VAL A 194 -3.25 -11.10 -12.51
N ILE A 195 -3.51 -10.05 -13.29
CA ILE A 195 -3.94 -10.16 -14.69
C ILE A 195 -2.86 -10.84 -15.54
N ASN A 196 -1.60 -10.40 -15.40
CA ASN A 196 -0.46 -11.00 -16.11
C ASN A 196 -0.30 -12.49 -15.78
N GLY A 197 -0.41 -12.86 -14.50
CA GLY A 197 -0.33 -14.23 -14.02
C GLY A 197 -1.49 -15.09 -14.53
N LEU A 198 -2.73 -14.58 -14.55
CA LEU A 198 -3.90 -15.27 -15.10
C LEU A 198 -3.74 -15.56 -16.58
N ILE A 199 -3.31 -14.56 -17.36
CA ILE A 199 -3.05 -14.76 -18.80
C ILE A 199 -1.94 -15.81 -18.98
N GLY A 200 -0.85 -15.75 -18.20
CA GLY A 200 0.23 -16.74 -18.26
C GLY A 200 -0.19 -18.16 -17.85
N ALA A 201 -1.11 -18.29 -16.87
CA ALA A 201 -1.61 -19.57 -16.42
C ALA A 201 -2.61 -20.21 -17.43
N ILE A 202 -3.46 -19.39 -18.06
CA ILE A 202 -4.51 -19.85 -19.00
C ILE A 202 -3.94 -20.07 -20.39
N CYS A 203 -3.21 -19.09 -20.93
CA CYS A 203 -2.71 -19.12 -22.31
C CYS A 203 -1.46 -20.02 -22.47
N GLY A 204 -0.80 -20.43 -21.39
CA GLY A 204 0.34 -21.33 -21.44
C GLY A 204 1.36 -20.98 -22.53
N ASP A 205 1.60 -21.93 -23.44
CA ASP A 205 2.57 -21.78 -24.53
C ASP A 205 2.04 -21.00 -25.77
N CYS A 206 0.82 -20.45 -25.73
CA CYS A 206 0.27 -19.68 -26.87
C CYS A 206 1.05 -18.39 -27.20
N CYS A 207 1.97 -17.94 -26.35
CA CYS A 207 2.89 -16.87 -26.67
C CYS A 207 4.09 -17.26 -27.55
N GLY A 208 4.21 -18.53 -27.92
CA GLY A 208 5.20 -19.02 -28.88
C GLY A 208 4.93 -18.57 -30.34
N CYS A 209 3.76 -18.01 -30.64
CA CYS A 209 3.41 -17.57 -31.99
C CYS A 209 3.96 -16.19 -32.42
N CYS A 210 4.65 -15.45 -31.51
CA CYS A 210 5.20 -14.13 -31.83
C CYS A 210 6.73 -14.04 -31.84
N GLY A 211 7.45 -15.18 -31.98
CA GLY A 211 8.90 -15.14 -31.86
C GLY A 211 9.62 -16.26 -32.60
N SER A 212 9.47 -16.40 -33.91
CA SER A 212 10.50 -17.02 -34.74
C SER A 212 10.34 -16.62 -36.20
N THR A 213 10.81 -15.43 -36.50
CA THR A 213 11.36 -15.10 -37.81
C THR A 213 12.82 -14.70 -37.59
N ASP A 214 13.66 -15.68 -37.27
CA ASP A 214 15.10 -15.54 -37.44
C ASP A 214 15.65 -16.94 -37.70
N GLY A 215 16.05 -17.17 -38.94
CA GLY A 215 16.99 -18.23 -39.25
C GLY A 215 16.60 -19.15 -40.39
N ALA A 216 16.51 -18.62 -41.59
CA ALA A 216 16.76 -19.36 -42.79
C ALA A 216 17.74 -18.54 -43.64
N VAL A 217 19.02 -18.79 -43.50
CA VAL A 217 20.03 -18.92 -44.56
C VAL A 217 21.22 -19.68 -43.97
#